data_190fc15e6fc458121d18a7c08c022d3e
#
_entry.id   190fc15e6fc458121d18a7c08c022d3e
#
_cell.length_a   1.000
_cell.length_b   1.000
_cell.length_c   1.000
_cell.angle_alpha   90.00
_cell.angle_beta   90.00
_cell.angle_gamma   90.00
#
_symmetry.space_group_name_H-M   'P 1'
#
loop_
_entity.id
_entity.type
_entity.pdbx_description
1 polymer ?
#
loop_
_entity_poly.entity_id
_entity_poly.type
_entity_poly.pdbx_seq_one_letter_code
_entity_poly.pdbx_strand_id
1 'polypeptide(L)'
;KMKKTGKILAALGLAVAFGAILNPTQAKAEDTDRIAQGVYIGNIDVGGMTEQEALNAVTDYVNNAGEAVFTLTAGEHSTQVKASDLALEFTDMNVVSEAMDVGKSGNLIKKYKDKKDLENGSVVIDMVLNVDHDTVSELLAEKADELDQKAVDNGLVRENGTFKIIKGSQGVEVNVEKSIAALENYVSNDWDGQGGNIELTAEIVEPKGSEEELSKVKDLLGGFNTYYSSSTQN
;
A
#
# COMPACT_ATOMS: atom_id res chain seq x y z
N LYS A 1 -5.79 8.75 -30.39
CA LYS A 1 -4.88 7.59 -30.61
C LYS A 1 -4.06 7.40 -29.33
N MET A 2 -4.61 6.67 -28.38
CA MET A 2 -3.86 6.29 -27.17
C MET A 2 -3.26 4.90 -27.38
N LYS A 3 -1.94 4.82 -27.28
CA LYS A 3 -1.20 3.56 -27.29
C LYS A 3 -1.27 2.96 -25.90
N LYS A 4 -2.01 1.84 -25.76
CA LYS A 4 -1.88 0.98 -24.57
C LYS A 4 -0.58 0.19 -24.70
N THR A 5 0.43 0.55 -23.93
CA THR A 5 1.63 -0.26 -23.75
C THR A 5 1.32 -1.33 -22.69
N GLY A 6 1.15 -2.58 -23.13
CA GLY A 6 1.03 -3.70 -22.23
C GLY A 6 2.33 -3.86 -21.43
N LYS A 7 2.25 -3.77 -20.11
CA LYS A 7 3.32 -4.15 -19.21
C LYS A 7 3.31 -5.68 -19.08
N ILE A 8 4.37 -6.31 -19.56
CA ILE A 8 4.62 -7.72 -19.29
C ILE A 8 5.14 -7.79 -17.85
N LEU A 9 4.28 -8.17 -16.92
CA LEU A 9 4.72 -8.56 -15.58
C LEU A 9 5.26 -10.01 -15.67
N ALA A 10 6.54 -10.17 -15.36
CA ALA A 10 7.12 -11.47 -15.15
C ALA A 10 6.63 -12.01 -13.80
N ALA A 11 5.62 -12.84 -13.81
CA ALA A 11 5.15 -13.56 -12.64
C ALA A 11 6.21 -14.61 -12.26
N LEU A 12 6.89 -14.43 -11.14
CA LEU A 12 7.71 -15.45 -10.52
C LEU A 12 6.76 -16.42 -9.81
N GLY A 13 6.32 -17.45 -10.54
CA GLY A 13 5.41 -18.47 -10.01
C GLY A 13 6.10 -19.35 -8.98
N LEU A 14 5.57 -19.36 -7.76
CA LEU A 14 5.83 -20.42 -6.81
C LEU A 14 4.97 -21.63 -7.22
N ALA A 15 5.56 -22.55 -7.98
CA ALA A 15 4.89 -23.77 -8.40
C ALA A 15 4.72 -24.70 -7.19
N VAL A 16 3.51 -24.77 -6.65
CA VAL A 16 3.11 -25.89 -5.79
C VAL A 16 2.79 -27.05 -6.74
N ALA A 17 3.74 -27.98 -6.85
CA ALA A 17 3.56 -29.20 -7.64
C ALA A 17 2.55 -30.12 -6.94
N PHE A 18 1.30 -30.10 -7.37
CA PHE A 18 0.37 -31.20 -7.13
C PHE A 18 0.63 -32.28 -8.19
N GLY A 19 1.12 -33.42 -7.72
CA GLY A 19 1.41 -34.56 -8.56
C GLY A 19 0.16 -35.08 -9.27
N ALA A 20 0.06 -34.84 -10.57
CA ALA A 20 -0.94 -35.49 -11.43
C ALA A 20 -0.44 -36.88 -11.84
N ILE A 21 -1.18 -37.89 -11.45
CA ILE A 21 -1.02 -39.26 -11.95
C ILE A 21 -1.51 -39.26 -13.40
N LEU A 22 -0.56 -39.39 -14.33
CA LEU A 22 -0.84 -39.53 -15.75
C LEU A 22 -1.47 -40.92 -16.04
N ASN A 23 -2.74 -40.93 -16.38
CA ASN A 23 -3.34 -42.04 -17.16
C ASN A 23 -3.62 -41.54 -18.59
N PRO A 24 -3.07 -42.18 -19.62
CA PRO A 24 -3.33 -41.77 -21.00
C PRO A 24 -4.63 -42.41 -21.54
N THR A 25 -5.24 -41.63 -22.44
CA THR A 25 -6.31 -41.99 -23.36
C THR A 25 -7.75 -42.07 -22.86
N GLN A 26 -8.39 -40.91 -22.97
CA GLN A 26 -9.75 -40.82 -23.55
C GLN A 26 -9.87 -39.44 -24.25
N ALA A 27 -10.33 -39.44 -25.50
CA ALA A 27 -10.75 -38.24 -26.18
C ALA A 27 -11.88 -37.64 -25.34
N LYS A 28 -11.53 -36.58 -24.54
CA LYS A 28 -12.51 -35.89 -23.72
C LYS A 28 -13.40 -35.06 -24.65
N ALA A 29 -14.71 -35.32 -24.56
CA ALA A 29 -15.68 -34.27 -24.81
C ALA A 29 -15.19 -33.00 -24.14
N GLU A 30 -15.26 -31.86 -24.83
CA GLU A 30 -14.90 -30.56 -24.24
C GLU A 30 -15.65 -30.45 -22.92
N ASP A 31 -14.89 -30.40 -21.81
CA ASP A 31 -15.44 -30.34 -20.47
C ASP A 31 -15.96 -28.89 -20.29
N THR A 32 -17.20 -28.68 -20.69
CA THR A 32 -17.84 -27.36 -20.70
C THR A 32 -17.95 -26.75 -19.30
N ASP A 33 -17.79 -27.61 -18.29
CA ASP A 33 -17.97 -27.22 -16.89
C ASP A 33 -16.66 -26.81 -16.20
N ARG A 34 -15.54 -26.75 -16.93
CA ARG A 34 -14.25 -26.35 -16.39
C ARG A 34 -13.62 -25.22 -17.19
N ILE A 35 -12.93 -24.34 -16.51
CA ILE A 35 -12.15 -23.26 -17.11
C ILE A 35 -11.06 -23.86 -18.01
N ALA A 36 -10.79 -23.22 -19.14
CA ALA A 36 -9.73 -23.63 -20.04
C ALA A 36 -8.35 -23.55 -19.36
N GLN A 37 -7.43 -24.47 -19.71
CA GLN A 37 -6.06 -24.42 -19.21
C GLN A 37 -5.36 -23.13 -19.67
N GLY A 38 -4.54 -22.52 -18.78
CA GLY A 38 -3.82 -21.29 -19.08
C GLY A 38 -4.64 -20.02 -18.84
N VAL A 39 -5.81 -20.12 -18.19
CA VAL A 39 -6.59 -18.95 -17.74
C VAL A 39 -6.23 -18.62 -16.31
N TYR A 40 -6.00 -17.31 -16.07
CA TYR A 40 -5.69 -16.75 -14.77
C TYR A 40 -6.70 -15.66 -14.41
N ILE A 41 -7.01 -15.54 -13.13
CA ILE A 41 -7.71 -14.39 -12.54
C ILE A 41 -6.68 -13.64 -11.68
N GLY A 42 -6.25 -12.47 -12.13
CA GLY A 42 -5.07 -11.82 -11.56
C GLY A 42 -3.83 -12.70 -11.65
N ASN A 43 -3.30 -13.11 -10.49
CA ASN A 43 -2.18 -14.05 -10.38
C ASN A 43 -2.60 -15.48 -9.99
N ILE A 44 -3.90 -15.76 -9.91
CA ILE A 44 -4.46 -17.07 -9.55
C ILE A 44 -4.61 -17.92 -10.81
N ASP A 45 -3.93 -19.07 -10.88
CA ASP A 45 -4.16 -20.05 -11.93
C ASP A 45 -5.50 -20.78 -11.67
N VAL A 46 -6.48 -20.51 -12.52
CA VAL A 46 -7.81 -21.14 -12.44
C VAL A 46 -8.03 -22.17 -13.56
N GLY A 47 -6.99 -22.47 -14.35
CA GLY A 47 -7.07 -23.44 -15.44
C GLY A 47 -7.47 -24.84 -14.97
N GLY A 48 -8.50 -25.40 -15.59
CA GLY A 48 -9.07 -26.72 -15.25
C GLY A 48 -9.99 -26.74 -14.03
N MET A 49 -10.20 -25.63 -13.37
CA MET A 49 -11.12 -25.51 -12.22
C MET A 49 -12.58 -25.45 -12.71
N THR A 50 -13.48 -25.95 -11.89
CA THR A 50 -14.91 -25.65 -11.99
C THR A 50 -15.17 -24.22 -11.52
N GLU A 51 -16.34 -23.68 -11.82
CA GLU A 51 -16.76 -22.36 -11.33
C GLU A 51 -16.63 -22.26 -9.80
N GLN A 52 -17.08 -23.29 -9.06
CA GLN A 52 -17.01 -23.29 -7.60
C GLN A 52 -15.57 -23.36 -7.07
N GLU A 53 -14.71 -24.17 -7.72
CA GLU A 53 -13.29 -24.26 -7.36
C GLU A 53 -12.58 -22.91 -7.58
N ALA A 54 -12.85 -22.24 -8.70
CA ALA A 54 -12.30 -20.91 -9.00
C ALA A 54 -12.82 -19.83 -8.03
N LEU A 55 -14.12 -19.86 -7.70
CA LEU A 55 -14.69 -18.95 -6.71
C LEU A 55 -14.04 -19.12 -5.34
N ASN A 56 -13.82 -20.36 -4.91
CA ASN A 56 -13.12 -20.64 -3.66
C ASN A 56 -11.67 -20.14 -3.71
N ALA A 57 -10.96 -20.37 -4.81
CA ALA A 57 -9.57 -19.92 -4.96
C ALA A 57 -9.44 -18.38 -4.91
N VAL A 58 -10.38 -17.67 -5.54
CA VAL A 58 -10.44 -16.18 -5.45
C VAL A 58 -10.75 -15.74 -4.02
N THR A 59 -11.71 -16.39 -3.36
CA THR A 59 -12.08 -16.09 -1.96
C THR A 59 -10.90 -16.31 -1.01
N ASP A 60 -10.19 -17.43 -1.17
CA ASP A 60 -9.02 -17.76 -0.36
C ASP A 60 -7.89 -16.76 -0.61
N TYR A 61 -7.70 -16.32 -1.85
CA TYR A 61 -6.73 -15.27 -2.18
C TYR A 61 -7.05 -13.96 -1.46
N VAL A 62 -8.30 -13.49 -1.52
CA VAL A 62 -8.73 -12.25 -0.86
C VAL A 62 -8.55 -12.35 0.66
N ASN A 63 -8.92 -13.49 1.26
CA ASN A 63 -8.73 -13.72 2.68
C ASN A 63 -7.26 -13.71 3.09
N ASN A 64 -6.39 -14.36 2.30
CA ASN A 64 -4.94 -14.36 2.55
C ASN A 64 -4.32 -12.98 2.35
N ALA A 65 -4.77 -12.24 1.34
CA ALA A 65 -4.35 -10.86 1.11
C ALA A 65 -4.73 -9.95 2.29
N GLY A 66 -5.85 -10.22 2.97
CA GLY A 66 -6.26 -9.52 4.19
C GLY A 66 -5.26 -9.59 5.35
N GLU A 67 -4.41 -10.62 5.39
CA GLU A 67 -3.36 -10.77 6.42
C GLU A 67 -2.09 -9.94 6.12
N ALA A 68 -1.99 -9.34 4.95
CA ALA A 68 -0.87 -8.46 4.60
C ALA A 68 -0.83 -7.24 5.53
N VAL A 69 0.38 -6.78 5.85
CA VAL A 69 0.58 -5.62 6.73
C VAL A 69 1.11 -4.45 5.91
N PHE A 70 0.41 -3.35 5.94
CA PHE A 70 0.88 -2.08 5.41
C PHE A 70 1.57 -1.27 6.50
N THR A 71 2.67 -0.64 6.14
CA THR A 71 3.30 0.40 6.95
C THR A 71 2.88 1.75 6.37
N LEU A 72 2.10 2.50 7.13
CA LEU A 72 1.69 3.86 6.78
C LEU A 72 2.76 4.82 7.30
N THR A 73 3.29 5.67 6.44
CA THR A 73 4.36 6.61 6.79
C THR A 73 3.91 8.06 6.58
N ALA A 74 4.27 8.94 7.52
CA ALA A 74 4.07 10.39 7.41
C ALA A 74 5.32 11.09 7.96
N GLY A 75 6.14 11.66 7.08
CA GLY A 75 7.44 12.20 7.47
C GLY A 75 8.36 11.14 8.07
N GLU A 76 8.83 11.36 9.31
CA GLU A 76 9.68 10.41 10.05
C GLU A 76 8.86 9.40 10.90
N HIS A 77 7.53 9.52 10.91
CA HIS A 77 6.63 8.68 11.71
C HIS A 77 6.02 7.56 10.88
N SER A 78 5.75 6.43 11.51
CA SER A 78 5.09 5.31 10.87
C SER A 78 4.22 4.52 11.83
N THR A 79 3.15 3.94 11.32
CA THR A 79 2.28 3.00 12.01
C THR A 79 1.95 1.83 11.09
N GLN A 80 1.36 0.77 11.62
CA GLN A 80 1.02 -0.41 10.83
C GLN A 80 -0.47 -0.70 10.91
N VAL A 81 -1.01 -1.17 9.78
CA VAL A 81 -2.39 -1.64 9.66
C VAL A 81 -2.41 -2.94 8.87
N LYS A 82 -3.38 -3.81 9.14
CA LYS A 82 -3.61 -4.98 8.29
C LYS A 82 -4.49 -4.60 7.11
N ALA A 83 -4.30 -5.30 6.00
CA ALA A 83 -5.16 -5.13 4.84
C ALA A 83 -6.63 -5.47 5.15
N SER A 84 -6.88 -6.43 6.06
CA SER A 84 -8.23 -6.75 6.56
C SER A 84 -8.91 -5.57 7.26
N ASP A 85 -8.15 -4.66 7.87
CA ASP A 85 -8.69 -3.50 8.58
C ASP A 85 -9.22 -2.42 7.60
N LEU A 86 -8.87 -2.55 6.32
CA LEU A 86 -9.34 -1.68 5.23
C LEU A 86 -10.68 -2.16 4.63
N ALA A 87 -11.28 -3.21 5.18
CA ALA A 87 -12.47 -3.86 4.61
C ALA A 87 -12.33 -4.12 3.10
N LEU A 88 -11.33 -4.95 2.76
CA LEU A 88 -11.07 -5.33 1.36
C LEU A 88 -12.31 -5.93 0.72
N GLU A 89 -12.70 -5.37 -0.41
CA GLU A 89 -13.82 -5.84 -1.20
C GLU A 89 -13.35 -6.34 -2.56
N PHE A 90 -13.88 -7.49 -2.93
CA PHE A 90 -13.83 -8.00 -4.29
C PHE A 90 -15.22 -7.87 -4.90
N THR A 91 -15.40 -6.84 -5.71
CA THR A 91 -16.73 -6.44 -6.20
C THR A 91 -17.10 -7.07 -7.54
N ASP A 92 -16.12 -7.48 -8.34
CA ASP A 92 -16.38 -8.06 -9.67
C ASP A 92 -16.53 -9.58 -9.63
N MET A 93 -17.68 -10.05 -9.19
CA MET A 93 -18.02 -11.48 -9.19
C MET A 93 -18.09 -12.08 -10.61
N ASN A 94 -18.05 -11.27 -11.66
CA ASN A 94 -18.15 -11.75 -13.04
C ASN A 94 -16.84 -12.36 -13.55
N VAL A 95 -15.69 -12.07 -12.91
CA VAL A 95 -14.38 -12.58 -13.37
C VAL A 95 -14.34 -14.10 -13.46
N VAL A 96 -15.01 -14.81 -12.55
CA VAL A 96 -15.11 -16.29 -12.60
C VAL A 96 -15.95 -16.72 -13.80
N SER A 97 -17.06 -16.03 -14.08
CA SER A 97 -17.89 -16.27 -15.25
C SER A 97 -17.14 -15.95 -16.54
N GLU A 98 -16.35 -14.87 -16.57
CA GLU A 98 -15.49 -14.52 -17.70
C GLU A 98 -14.42 -15.61 -17.92
N ALA A 99 -13.83 -16.13 -16.86
CA ALA A 99 -12.87 -17.23 -16.92
C ALA A 99 -13.51 -18.49 -17.50
N MET A 100 -14.74 -18.82 -17.09
CA MET A 100 -15.51 -19.96 -17.63
C MET A 100 -15.80 -19.78 -19.14
N ASP A 101 -15.95 -18.55 -19.59
CA ASP A 101 -16.32 -18.19 -20.95
C ASP A 101 -15.14 -18.16 -21.94
N VAL A 102 -13.89 -18.11 -21.44
CA VAL A 102 -12.69 -18.06 -22.30
C VAL A 102 -12.65 -19.28 -23.24
N GLY A 103 -12.60 -19.01 -24.55
CA GLY A 103 -12.57 -20.03 -25.61
C GLY A 103 -13.91 -20.73 -25.88
N LYS A 104 -14.93 -20.50 -25.04
CA LYS A 104 -16.22 -21.23 -25.14
C LYS A 104 -17.38 -20.36 -25.57
N SER A 105 -17.38 -19.06 -25.23
CA SER A 105 -18.46 -18.13 -25.53
C SER A 105 -18.09 -17.09 -26.58
N GLY A 106 -19.10 -16.42 -27.12
CA GLY A 106 -18.95 -15.40 -28.14
C GLY A 106 -18.97 -15.92 -29.58
N ASN A 107 -18.62 -15.05 -30.52
CA ASN A 107 -18.59 -15.40 -31.94
C ASN A 107 -17.35 -16.23 -32.32
N LEU A 108 -17.34 -16.80 -33.52
CA LEU A 108 -16.22 -17.65 -33.99
C LEU A 108 -14.87 -16.94 -33.95
N ILE A 109 -14.84 -15.64 -34.16
CA ILE A 109 -13.60 -14.84 -34.15
C ILE A 109 -13.07 -14.75 -32.72
N LYS A 110 -13.94 -14.47 -31.72
CA LYS A 110 -13.57 -14.43 -30.30
C LYS A 110 -13.05 -15.78 -29.85
N LYS A 111 -13.79 -16.87 -30.12
CA LYS A 111 -13.37 -18.23 -29.76
C LYS A 111 -12.02 -18.62 -30.37
N TYR A 112 -11.80 -18.26 -31.64
CA TYR A 112 -10.51 -18.50 -32.30
C TYR A 112 -9.37 -17.71 -31.68
N LYS A 113 -9.63 -16.43 -31.34
CA LYS A 113 -8.64 -15.57 -30.69
C LYS A 113 -8.28 -16.10 -29.31
N ASP A 114 -9.28 -16.37 -28.47
CA ASP A 114 -9.07 -16.91 -27.11
C ASP A 114 -8.26 -18.22 -27.16
N LYS A 115 -8.59 -19.12 -28.10
CA LYS A 115 -7.86 -20.36 -28.30
C LYS A 115 -6.40 -20.13 -28.74
N LYS A 116 -6.17 -19.16 -29.62
CA LYS A 116 -4.82 -18.77 -30.04
C LYS A 116 -4.01 -18.15 -28.92
N ASP A 117 -4.64 -17.32 -28.09
CA ASP A 117 -3.99 -16.69 -26.94
C ASP A 117 -3.58 -17.77 -25.93
N LEU A 118 -4.44 -18.79 -25.68
CA LEU A 118 -4.13 -19.94 -24.83
C LEU A 118 -3.05 -20.87 -25.42
N GLU A 119 -3.00 -21.05 -26.74
CA GLU A 119 -1.95 -21.85 -27.41
C GLU A 119 -0.57 -21.17 -27.35
N ASN A 120 -0.53 -19.83 -27.31
CA ASN A 120 0.69 -19.05 -27.35
C ASN A 120 1.15 -18.51 -25.95
N GLY A 121 0.31 -18.70 -24.93
CA GLY A 121 0.58 -18.17 -23.60
C GLY A 121 -0.55 -18.42 -22.63
N SER A 122 -0.98 -17.37 -21.96
CA SER A 122 -2.08 -17.39 -20.99
C SER A 122 -3.05 -16.24 -21.25
N VAL A 123 -4.29 -16.44 -20.79
CA VAL A 123 -5.30 -15.37 -20.71
C VAL A 123 -5.42 -14.95 -19.26
N VAL A 124 -5.17 -13.68 -18.98
CA VAL A 124 -5.29 -13.10 -17.65
C VAL A 124 -6.53 -12.21 -17.62
N ILE A 125 -7.41 -12.48 -16.69
CA ILE A 125 -8.57 -11.65 -16.37
C ILE A 125 -8.15 -10.77 -15.19
N ASP A 126 -8.29 -9.47 -15.34
CA ASP A 126 -7.90 -8.53 -14.31
C ASP A 126 -8.79 -8.70 -13.07
N MET A 127 -8.16 -8.80 -11.90
CA MET A 127 -8.84 -8.81 -10.62
C MET A 127 -8.52 -7.50 -9.89
N VAL A 128 -9.55 -6.72 -9.61
CA VAL A 128 -9.41 -5.44 -8.91
C VAL A 128 -9.95 -5.61 -7.49
N LEU A 129 -9.08 -5.39 -6.51
CA LEU A 129 -9.47 -5.27 -5.11
C LEU A 129 -9.79 -3.80 -4.82
N ASN A 130 -10.84 -3.57 -4.06
CA ASN A 130 -11.21 -2.27 -3.56
C ASN A 130 -11.22 -2.30 -2.03
N VAL A 131 -11.33 -1.14 -1.43
CA VAL A 131 -11.51 -0.97 0.00
C VAL A 131 -12.79 -0.19 0.26
N ASP A 132 -13.39 -0.39 1.43
CA ASP A 132 -14.54 0.40 1.85
C ASP A 132 -14.09 1.81 2.26
N HIS A 133 -14.59 2.80 1.57
CA HIS A 133 -14.21 4.21 1.75
C HIS A 133 -14.45 4.71 3.19
N ASP A 134 -15.57 4.38 3.77
CA ASP A 134 -15.94 4.86 5.10
C ASP A 134 -15.03 4.21 6.16
N THR A 135 -14.78 2.91 6.05
CA THR A 135 -13.84 2.18 6.92
C THR A 135 -12.42 2.74 6.81
N VAL A 136 -11.93 3.00 5.60
CA VAL A 136 -10.60 3.61 5.39
C VAL A 136 -10.54 5.01 5.98
N SER A 137 -11.61 5.79 5.84
CA SER A 137 -11.69 7.15 6.39
C SER A 137 -11.59 7.15 7.92
N GLU A 138 -12.33 6.26 8.59
CA GLU A 138 -12.30 6.11 10.04
C GLU A 138 -10.92 5.62 10.52
N LEU A 139 -10.36 4.62 9.86
CA LEU A 139 -9.05 4.08 10.19
C LEU A 139 -7.95 5.12 10.01
N LEU A 140 -7.92 5.84 8.89
CA LEU A 140 -6.90 6.86 8.65
C LEU A 140 -7.04 8.06 9.57
N ALA A 141 -8.24 8.43 10.01
CA ALA A 141 -8.44 9.45 11.03
C ALA A 141 -7.84 9.01 12.38
N GLU A 142 -8.05 7.74 12.79
CA GLU A 142 -7.43 7.19 13.99
C GLU A 142 -5.89 7.16 13.88
N LYS A 143 -5.37 6.73 12.72
CA LYS A 143 -3.92 6.65 12.50
C LYS A 143 -3.27 8.02 12.34
N ALA A 144 -3.98 9.02 11.84
CA ALA A 144 -3.53 10.40 11.83
C ALA A 144 -3.29 10.92 13.26
N ASP A 145 -4.19 10.64 14.19
CA ASP A 145 -4.02 11.02 15.61
C ASP A 145 -2.75 10.38 16.24
N GLU A 146 -2.35 9.19 15.78
CA GLU A 146 -1.11 8.53 16.22
C GLU A 146 0.16 9.12 15.58
N LEU A 147 0.05 9.60 14.34
CA LEU A 147 1.17 10.09 13.54
C LEU A 147 1.39 11.60 13.68
N ASP A 148 0.31 12.35 13.97
CA ASP A 148 0.36 13.79 14.06
C ASP A 148 1.19 14.24 15.26
N GLN A 149 2.12 15.13 15.00
CA GLN A 149 2.99 15.70 16.00
C GLN A 149 3.20 17.19 15.76
N LYS A 150 3.11 17.99 16.83
CA LYS A 150 3.47 19.41 16.76
C LYS A 150 4.98 19.56 16.64
N ALA A 151 5.40 20.48 15.78
CA ALA A 151 6.81 20.84 15.71
C ALA A 151 7.31 21.36 17.06
N VAL A 152 8.49 20.89 17.45
CA VAL A 152 9.23 21.42 18.60
C VAL A 152 10.42 22.18 18.06
N ASP A 153 10.48 23.47 18.33
CA ASP A 153 11.57 24.32 17.86
C ASP A 153 12.91 23.95 18.52
N ASN A 154 14.00 24.17 17.80
CA ASN A 154 15.33 24.08 18.38
C ASN A 154 15.49 25.14 19.47
N GLY A 155 16.20 24.82 20.51
CA GLY A 155 16.35 25.71 21.67
C GLY A 155 17.78 25.82 22.18
N LEU A 156 17.99 26.80 23.08
CA LEU A 156 19.22 26.93 23.81
C LEU A 156 18.97 26.69 25.30
N VAL A 157 19.77 25.82 25.89
CA VAL A 157 19.79 25.58 27.33
C VAL A 157 21.14 25.98 27.90
N ARG A 158 21.15 26.63 29.06
CA ARG A 158 22.37 26.95 29.75
C ARG A 158 22.68 25.90 30.82
N GLU A 159 23.77 25.16 30.61
CA GLU A 159 24.27 24.18 31.55
C GLU A 159 25.71 24.56 31.96
N ASN A 160 25.97 24.62 33.26
CA ASN A 160 27.30 24.94 33.80
C ASN A 160 27.93 26.23 33.21
N GLY A 161 27.09 27.23 32.94
CA GLY A 161 27.55 28.51 32.38
C GLY A 161 27.73 28.54 30.85
N THR A 162 27.57 27.39 30.18
CA THR A 162 27.71 27.26 28.72
C THR A 162 26.36 27.01 28.09
N PHE A 163 26.11 27.62 26.92
CA PHE A 163 24.90 27.33 26.13
C PHE A 163 25.08 26.08 25.27
N LYS A 164 24.08 25.19 25.32
CA LYS A 164 23.97 24.04 24.46
C LYS A 164 22.72 24.16 23.61
N ILE A 165 22.84 23.80 22.34
CA ILE A 165 21.70 23.71 21.43
C ILE A 165 20.97 22.38 21.71
N ILE A 166 19.66 22.48 21.94
CA ILE A 166 18.76 21.32 21.98
C ILE A 166 18.08 21.25 20.63
N LYS A 167 18.22 20.10 19.97
CA LYS A 167 17.56 19.82 18.71
C LYS A 167 16.05 19.58 18.95
N GLY A 168 15.22 20.29 18.21
CA GLY A 168 13.77 20.08 18.16
C GLY A 168 13.39 18.90 17.29
N SER A 169 12.10 18.75 17.03
CA SER A 169 11.54 17.73 16.14
C SER A 169 10.60 18.36 15.10
N GLN A 170 10.53 17.75 13.93
CA GLN A 170 9.55 18.11 12.91
C GLN A 170 8.13 17.95 13.45
N GLY A 171 7.23 18.83 13.01
CA GLY A 171 5.80 18.64 13.12
C GLY A 171 5.31 17.88 11.88
N VAL A 172 4.30 17.04 12.08
CA VAL A 172 3.63 16.28 11.04
C VAL A 172 2.13 16.46 11.23
N GLU A 173 1.41 16.79 10.17
CA GLU A 173 -0.05 16.85 10.14
C GLU A 173 -0.56 16.09 8.92
N VAL A 174 -1.20 14.95 9.14
CA VAL A 174 -1.68 14.06 8.07
C VAL A 174 -2.91 14.66 7.41
N ASN A 175 -2.88 14.75 6.08
CA ASN A 175 -4.06 15.08 5.29
C ASN A 175 -4.86 13.82 5.01
N VAL A 176 -5.85 13.54 5.86
CA VAL A 176 -6.64 12.30 5.80
C VAL A 176 -7.31 12.13 4.44
N GLU A 177 -7.98 13.16 3.91
CA GLU A 177 -8.71 13.08 2.64
C GLU A 177 -7.81 12.69 1.46
N LYS A 178 -6.65 13.31 1.33
CA LYS A 178 -5.69 12.97 0.28
C LYS A 178 -5.04 11.59 0.49
N SER A 179 -4.86 11.21 1.74
CA SER A 179 -4.29 9.91 2.10
C SER A 179 -5.26 8.77 1.79
N ILE A 180 -6.58 8.96 1.99
CA ILE A 180 -7.63 8.02 1.56
C ILE A 180 -7.49 7.77 0.05
N ALA A 181 -7.50 8.83 -0.76
CA ALA A 181 -7.42 8.70 -2.21
C ALA A 181 -6.13 7.99 -2.67
N ALA A 182 -5.00 8.26 -2.00
CA ALA A 182 -3.73 7.59 -2.29
C ALA A 182 -3.77 6.10 -1.96
N LEU A 183 -4.34 5.73 -0.81
CA LEU A 183 -4.48 4.35 -0.36
C LEU A 183 -5.42 3.56 -1.27
N GLU A 184 -6.60 4.10 -1.58
CA GLU A 184 -7.57 3.49 -2.50
C GLU A 184 -6.96 3.24 -3.87
N ASN A 185 -6.24 4.24 -4.40
CA ASN A 185 -5.56 4.09 -5.69
C ASN A 185 -4.46 3.03 -5.64
N TYR A 186 -3.68 2.97 -4.55
CA TYR A 186 -2.65 1.95 -4.37
C TYR A 186 -3.23 0.54 -4.35
N VAL A 187 -4.28 0.31 -3.54
CA VAL A 187 -4.92 -1.01 -3.44
C VAL A 187 -5.53 -1.44 -4.75
N SER A 188 -6.19 -0.52 -5.48
CA SER A 188 -6.90 -0.86 -6.72
C SER A 188 -5.97 -1.07 -7.92
N ASN A 189 -4.79 -0.44 -7.96
CA ASN A 189 -3.98 -0.41 -9.18
C ASN A 189 -2.56 -0.96 -9.03
N ASP A 190 -1.96 -0.87 -7.84
CA ASP A 190 -0.53 -1.12 -7.66
C ASP A 190 -0.24 -2.27 -6.67
N TRP A 191 -1.21 -2.65 -5.84
CA TRP A 191 -1.01 -3.66 -4.82
C TRP A 191 -1.00 -5.09 -5.39
N ASP A 192 -0.02 -5.87 -4.97
CA ASP A 192 0.20 -7.26 -5.40
C ASP A 192 -0.36 -8.32 -4.43
N GLY A 193 -1.09 -7.90 -3.39
CA GLY A 193 -1.60 -8.78 -2.33
C GLY A 193 -0.62 -9.07 -1.20
N GLN A 194 0.53 -8.38 -1.19
CA GLN A 194 1.55 -8.50 -0.14
C GLN A 194 1.61 -7.23 0.70
N GLY A 195 2.31 -7.29 1.83
CA GLY A 195 2.56 -6.09 2.64
C GLY A 195 3.37 -5.04 1.87
N GLY A 196 3.24 -3.78 2.26
CA GLY A 196 3.94 -2.69 1.60
C GLY A 196 4.01 -1.42 2.43
N ASN A 197 4.74 -0.43 1.92
CA ASN A 197 4.80 0.91 2.49
C ASN A 197 3.88 1.83 1.69
N ILE A 198 3.06 2.58 2.42
CA ILE A 198 2.17 3.60 1.86
C ILE A 198 2.55 4.93 2.49
N GLU A 199 3.01 5.85 1.67
CA GLU A 199 3.31 7.21 2.12
C GLU A 199 2.00 8.02 2.15
N LEU A 200 1.63 8.48 3.35
CA LEU A 200 0.47 9.33 3.55
C LEU A 200 0.81 10.77 3.16
N THR A 201 -0.17 11.48 2.63
CA THR A 201 -0.01 12.92 2.38
C THR A 201 -0.02 13.66 3.71
N ALA A 202 1.07 14.34 4.05
CA ALA A 202 1.18 15.11 5.28
C ALA A 202 1.82 16.49 5.04
N GLU A 203 1.46 17.44 5.88
CA GLU A 203 2.17 18.73 5.98
C GLU A 203 3.29 18.57 7.00
N ILE A 204 4.52 18.84 6.56
CA ILE A 204 5.70 18.77 7.41
C ILE A 204 6.10 20.19 7.82
N VAL A 205 6.18 20.43 9.13
CA VAL A 205 6.58 21.70 9.71
C VAL A 205 7.97 21.56 10.31
N GLU A 206 8.94 22.24 9.72
CA GLU A 206 10.32 22.21 10.21
C GLU A 206 10.48 22.99 11.52
N PRO A 207 11.33 22.50 12.45
CA PRO A 207 11.69 23.22 13.66
C PRO A 207 12.29 24.60 13.33
N LYS A 208 11.86 25.64 14.04
CA LYS A 208 12.47 26.97 13.94
C LYS A 208 13.76 27.04 14.75
N GLY A 209 14.59 28.06 14.45
CA GLY A 209 15.87 28.25 15.15
C GLY A 209 16.93 27.26 14.66
N SER A 210 17.38 27.42 13.41
CA SER A 210 18.45 26.59 12.88
C SER A 210 19.70 26.61 13.77
N GLU A 211 20.51 25.56 13.70
CA GLU A 211 21.76 25.48 14.48
C GLU A 211 22.67 26.67 14.16
N GLU A 212 22.65 27.15 12.91
CA GLU A 212 23.40 28.36 12.51
C GLU A 212 22.89 29.61 13.18
N GLU A 213 21.57 29.79 13.29
CA GLU A 213 20.97 30.96 13.98
C GLU A 213 21.24 30.91 15.48
N LEU A 214 21.05 29.75 16.11
CA LEU A 214 21.27 29.55 17.54
C LEU A 214 22.75 29.65 17.92
N SER A 215 23.66 29.24 17.05
CA SER A 215 25.10 29.38 17.29
C SER A 215 25.56 30.83 17.34
N LYS A 216 24.90 31.76 16.60
CA LYS A 216 25.20 33.18 16.64
C LYS A 216 24.86 33.84 17.99
N VAL A 217 23.93 33.28 18.75
CA VAL A 217 23.50 33.79 20.08
C VAL A 217 24.02 32.92 21.23
N LYS A 218 24.82 31.90 20.95
CA LYS A 218 25.40 31.00 21.94
C LYS A 218 26.46 31.66 22.81
N ASP A 219 27.18 32.63 22.26
CA ASP A 219 28.23 33.32 22.98
C ASP A 219 27.69 34.50 23.80
N LEU A 220 28.23 34.68 24.98
CA LEU A 220 27.87 35.83 25.86
C LEU A 220 28.41 37.09 25.25
N LEU A 221 27.54 37.97 24.72
CA LEU A 221 27.93 39.25 24.07
C LEU A 221 28.35 40.31 25.06
N GLY A 222 28.14 40.14 26.36
CA GLY A 222 28.56 41.09 27.40
C GLY A 222 28.04 40.72 28.77
N GLY A 223 28.67 41.25 29.81
CA GLY A 223 28.25 41.16 31.19
C GLY A 223 28.13 42.54 31.82
N PHE A 224 27.08 42.76 32.59
CA PHE A 224 26.90 43.98 33.33
C PHE A 224 26.85 43.67 34.82
N ASN A 225 27.74 44.30 35.60
CA ASN A 225 27.78 44.18 37.06
C ASN A 225 27.38 45.49 37.70
N THR A 226 26.39 45.48 38.57
CA THR A 226 26.04 46.64 39.42
C THR A 226 26.62 46.42 40.82
N TYR A 227 27.38 47.41 41.28
CA TYR A 227 27.87 47.42 42.66
C TYR A 227 27.05 48.39 43.46
N TYR A 228 26.50 47.96 44.57
CA TYR A 228 25.91 48.87 45.57
C TYR A 228 26.97 49.14 46.61
N SER A 229 27.33 50.43 46.75
CA SER A 229 28.10 50.90 47.94
C SER A 229 27.11 51.41 48.98
N SER A 230 27.01 50.79 50.12
CA SER A 230 26.32 51.34 51.26
C SER A 230 27.26 52.37 51.94
N SER A 231 27.06 53.67 51.67
CA SER A 231 27.68 54.66 52.48
C SER A 231 26.88 54.83 53.76
N THR A 232 27.37 54.30 54.86
CA THR A 232 26.97 54.70 56.21
C THR A 232 27.50 56.12 56.46
N GLN A 233 26.63 57.13 56.31
CA GLN A 233 26.92 58.46 56.95
C GLN A 233 26.51 58.42 58.40
N ASN A 234 27.47 58.62 59.26
CA ASN A 234 27.26 59.02 60.68
C ASN A 234 26.75 60.46 60.74
#